data_ad972103461cdb406e6c750104a411a3
#
_entry.id   ad972103461cdb406e6c750104a411a3
#
_cell.length_a   1.000
_cell.length_b   1.000
_cell.length_c   1.000
_cell.angle_alpha   90.00
_cell.angle_beta   90.00
_cell.angle_gamma   90.00
#
_symmetry.space_group_name_H-M   'P 1'
#
loop_
_entity.id
_entity.type
_entity.pdbx_description
1 polymer ?
#
loop_
_entity_poly.entity_id
_entity_poly.type
_entity_poly.pdbx_seq_one_letter_code
_entity_poly.pdbx_strand_id
1 'polypeptide(L)'
;KLSRYAMQNEDFKKIVGTVDMELPYSEMHKYLYLENQTNLLTTYPGVGGIKTGYTEEAGYCLVTYAKNEDVELIGVVLNAVNRKFDMLNMLDYAFGTYGIEVESGYE
;
A
#
# COMPACT_ATOMS: atom_id res chain seq x y z
N LYS A 1 4.12 3.07 13.84
CA LYS A 1 3.52 2.48 15.05
C LYS A 1 2.05 2.12 14.84
N LEU A 2 1.21 3.08 14.45
CA LEU A 2 -0.22 2.84 14.22
C LEU A 2 -0.48 1.77 13.17
N SER A 3 0.20 1.86 12.03
CA SER A 3 0.03 0.91 10.92
C SER A 3 0.45 -0.51 11.33
N ARG A 4 1.53 -0.61 12.09
CA ARG A 4 2.00 -1.91 12.59
C ARG A 4 0.96 -2.56 13.51
N TYR A 5 0.33 -1.77 14.36
CA TYR A 5 -0.75 -2.25 15.22
C TYR A 5 -1.97 -2.66 14.39
N ALA A 6 -2.39 -1.80 13.46
CA ALA A 6 -3.58 -2.04 12.66
C ALA A 6 -3.46 -3.30 11.78
N MET A 7 -2.27 -3.57 11.25
CA MET A 7 -2.04 -4.74 10.38
C MET A 7 -2.09 -6.06 11.14
N GLN A 8 -2.16 -6.06 12.46
CA GLN A 8 -2.41 -7.25 13.26
C GLN A 8 -3.90 -7.64 13.27
N ASN A 9 -4.77 -6.74 12.87
CA ASN A 9 -6.20 -7.02 12.74
C ASN A 9 -6.46 -7.60 11.34
N GLU A 10 -7.00 -8.83 11.30
CA GLU A 10 -7.19 -9.55 10.04
C GLU A 10 -8.18 -8.85 9.11
N ASP A 11 -9.23 -8.24 9.66
CA ASP A 11 -10.21 -7.52 8.84
C ASP A 11 -9.61 -6.26 8.22
N PHE A 12 -8.85 -5.50 9.01
CA PHE A 12 -8.14 -4.33 8.50
C PHE A 12 -7.16 -4.72 7.39
N LYS A 13 -6.36 -5.75 7.65
CA LYS A 13 -5.37 -6.25 6.70
C LYS A 13 -6.01 -6.66 5.38
N LYS A 14 -7.13 -7.37 5.44
CA LYS A 14 -7.87 -7.80 4.25
C LYS A 14 -8.42 -6.61 3.48
N ILE A 15 -9.01 -5.64 4.16
CA ILE A 15 -9.62 -4.47 3.52
C ILE A 15 -8.56 -3.63 2.81
N VAL A 16 -7.47 -3.28 3.49
CA VAL A 16 -6.43 -2.42 2.90
C VAL A 16 -5.67 -3.12 1.78
N GLY A 17 -5.66 -4.44 1.75
CA GLY A 17 -5.03 -5.24 0.70
C GLY A 17 -5.94 -5.54 -0.48
N THR A 18 -7.19 -5.10 -0.45
CA THR A 18 -8.14 -5.33 -1.55
C THR A 18 -7.87 -4.35 -2.67
N VAL A 19 -7.66 -4.87 -3.88
CA VAL A 19 -7.35 -4.06 -5.07
C VAL A 19 -8.59 -3.32 -5.55
N ASP A 20 -9.69 -4.04 -5.69
CA ASP A 20 -10.96 -3.46 -6.11
C ASP A 20 -12.12 -4.21 -5.49
N MET A 21 -13.29 -3.62 -5.54
CA MET A 21 -14.52 -4.24 -5.05
C MET A 21 -15.72 -3.65 -5.75
N GLU A 22 -16.67 -4.50 -6.10
CA GLU A 22 -17.96 -4.08 -6.61
C GLU A 22 -19.00 -4.20 -5.50
N LEU A 23 -19.77 -3.13 -5.31
CA LEU A 23 -20.93 -3.15 -4.43
C LEU A 23 -22.16 -3.11 -5.32
N PRO A 24 -22.94 -4.21 -5.40
CA PRO A 24 -24.08 -4.28 -6.29
C PRO A 24 -25.19 -3.32 -5.87
N TYR A 25 -26.10 -3.01 -6.80
CA TYR A 25 -27.25 -2.17 -6.52
C TYR A 25 -28.06 -2.73 -5.35
N SER A 26 -28.49 -1.83 -4.49
CA SER A 26 -29.43 -2.15 -3.41
C SER A 26 -30.43 -0.98 -3.28
N GLU A 27 -31.44 -1.14 -2.44
CA GLU A 27 -32.36 -0.04 -2.16
C GLU A 27 -31.68 1.12 -1.45
N MET A 28 -30.52 0.86 -0.85
CA MET A 28 -29.76 1.86 -0.07
C MET A 28 -28.75 2.63 -0.91
N HIS A 29 -28.30 2.07 -2.03
CA HIS A 29 -27.29 2.72 -2.88
C HIS A 29 -27.30 2.15 -4.29
N LYS A 30 -26.76 2.93 -5.24
CA LYS A 30 -26.52 2.48 -6.61
C LYS A 30 -25.35 1.50 -6.65
N TYR A 31 -25.16 0.85 -7.80
CA TYR A 31 -23.97 0.05 -8.06
C TYR A 31 -22.72 0.94 -7.88
N LEU A 32 -21.75 0.44 -7.15
CA LEU A 32 -20.49 1.12 -6.91
C LEU A 32 -19.32 0.21 -7.28
N TYR A 33 -18.40 0.74 -8.07
CA TYR A 33 -17.10 0.14 -8.32
C TYR A 33 -16.05 0.94 -7.57
N LEU A 34 -15.30 0.25 -6.70
CA LEU A 34 -14.30 0.87 -5.84
C LEU A 34 -12.92 0.34 -6.21
N GLU A 35 -11.96 1.23 -6.39
CA GLU A 35 -10.55 0.88 -6.60
C GLU A 35 -9.71 1.40 -5.47
N ASN A 36 -8.75 0.57 -5.03
CA ASN A 36 -7.76 1.00 -4.05
C ASN A 36 -6.78 1.98 -4.71
N GLN A 37 -6.56 3.12 -4.09
CA GLN A 37 -5.64 4.13 -4.62
C GLN A 37 -4.17 3.75 -4.44
N THR A 38 -3.88 2.72 -3.64
CA THR A 38 -2.53 2.21 -3.44
C THR A 38 -2.16 1.29 -4.60
N ASN A 39 -1.69 1.87 -5.69
CA ASN A 39 -1.41 1.10 -6.91
C ASN A 39 -0.18 0.20 -6.82
N LEU A 40 0.66 0.35 -5.80
CA LEU A 40 1.75 -0.61 -5.53
C LEU A 40 1.23 -2.01 -5.21
N LEU A 41 -0.05 -2.16 -4.84
CA LEU A 41 -0.68 -3.48 -4.67
C LEU A 41 -0.57 -4.35 -5.91
N THR A 42 -0.59 -3.75 -7.09
CA THR A 42 -0.52 -4.48 -8.36
C THR A 42 0.81 -4.37 -9.07
N THR A 43 1.72 -3.52 -8.58
CA THR A 43 2.98 -3.23 -9.29
C THR A 43 4.23 -3.59 -8.50
N TYR A 44 4.12 -3.87 -7.21
CA TYR A 44 5.28 -4.26 -6.40
C TYR A 44 4.95 -5.55 -5.65
N PRO A 45 5.72 -6.64 -5.89
CA PRO A 45 5.46 -7.92 -5.26
C PRO A 45 5.50 -7.84 -3.74
N GLY A 46 4.52 -8.43 -3.09
CA GLY A 46 4.44 -8.50 -1.64
C GLY A 46 3.71 -7.35 -0.98
N VAL A 47 3.36 -6.29 -1.71
CA VAL A 47 2.62 -5.16 -1.13
C VAL A 47 1.19 -5.58 -0.79
N GLY A 48 0.78 -5.28 0.45
CA GLY A 48 -0.55 -5.62 0.97
C GLY A 48 -1.30 -4.45 1.59
N GLY A 49 -0.94 -3.22 1.30
CA GLY A 49 -1.63 -2.02 1.80
C GLY A 49 -0.70 -0.83 1.80
N ILE A 50 -1.03 0.32 2.38
CA ILE A 50 -2.14 0.50 3.33
C ILE A 50 -3.00 1.69 2.91
N LYS A 51 -2.40 2.91 2.77
CA LYS A 51 -3.20 4.12 2.54
C LYS A 51 -2.38 5.22 1.89
N THR A 52 -2.99 5.89 0.92
CA THR A 52 -2.48 7.13 0.33
C THR A 52 -3.11 8.34 1.03
N GLY A 53 -2.46 9.48 0.94
CA GLY A 53 -3.01 10.74 1.44
C GLY A 53 -2.47 11.92 0.69
N TYR A 54 -3.29 12.96 0.55
CA TYR A 54 -2.87 14.21 -0.06
C TYR A 54 -3.74 15.37 0.43
N THR A 55 -3.08 16.43 0.84
CA THR A 55 -3.65 17.79 0.96
C THR A 55 -2.60 18.77 0.48
N GLU A 56 -3.00 20.00 0.15
CA GLU A 56 -2.03 21.02 -0.26
C GLU A 56 -0.96 21.24 0.81
N GLU A 57 -1.35 21.24 2.06
CA GLU A 57 -0.44 21.46 3.18
C GLU A 57 0.47 20.27 3.44
N ALA A 58 -0.09 19.06 3.36
CA ALA A 58 0.64 17.83 3.69
C ALA A 58 1.51 17.31 2.55
N GLY A 59 1.14 17.65 1.30
CA GLY A 59 1.77 17.05 0.12
C GLY A 59 1.36 15.60 -0.08
N TYR A 60 2.07 14.89 -0.95
CA TYR A 60 1.77 13.49 -1.24
C TYR A 60 2.35 12.58 -0.17
N CYS A 61 1.49 11.78 0.43
CA CYS A 61 1.84 10.88 1.52
C CYS A 61 1.42 9.44 1.17
N LEU A 62 2.15 8.46 1.71
CA LEU A 62 1.87 7.05 1.47
C LEU A 62 2.37 6.23 2.63
N VAL A 63 1.54 5.32 3.10
CA VAL A 63 1.94 4.26 4.03
C VAL A 63 1.76 2.93 3.31
N THR A 64 2.82 2.12 3.28
CA THR A 64 2.81 0.84 2.57
C THR A 64 3.25 -0.28 3.50
N TYR A 65 2.55 -1.41 3.40
CA TYR A 65 2.96 -2.68 3.98
C TYR A 65 3.40 -3.60 2.86
N ALA A 66 4.53 -4.27 3.07
CA ALA A 66 5.02 -5.25 2.11
C ALA A 66 5.64 -6.44 2.85
N LYS A 67 5.41 -7.64 2.32
CA LYS A 67 6.00 -8.85 2.85
C LYS A 67 6.61 -9.65 1.72
N ASN A 68 7.90 -9.97 1.85
CA ASN A 68 8.58 -10.90 0.95
C ASN A 68 9.39 -11.85 1.83
N GLU A 69 9.23 -13.16 1.56
CA GLU A 69 9.75 -14.22 2.42
C GLU A 69 9.24 -14.03 3.85
N ASP A 70 10.11 -14.00 4.86
CA ASP A 70 9.71 -13.80 6.26
C ASP A 70 9.87 -12.36 6.73
N VAL A 71 10.18 -11.44 5.82
CA VAL A 71 10.41 -10.03 6.15
C VAL A 71 9.18 -9.22 5.85
N GLU A 72 8.64 -8.56 6.88
CA GLU A 72 7.52 -7.65 6.79
C GLU A 72 8.01 -6.23 7.05
N LEU A 73 7.66 -5.32 6.14
CA LEU A 73 8.08 -3.93 6.22
C LEU A 73 6.88 -3.01 6.19
N ILE A 74 7.00 -1.91 6.93
CA ILE A 74 6.08 -0.78 6.81
C ILE A 74 6.90 0.45 6.44
N GLY A 75 6.59 1.06 5.31
CA GLY A 75 7.21 2.29 4.85
C GLY A 75 6.25 3.46 5.01
N VAL A 76 6.80 4.62 5.36
CA VAL A 76 6.04 5.87 5.47
C VAL A 76 6.77 6.94 4.67
N VAL A 77 6.05 7.58 3.75
CA VAL A 77 6.54 8.71 2.97
C VAL A 77 5.60 9.88 3.19
N LEU A 78 6.15 11.01 3.57
CA LEU A 78 5.40 12.23 3.84
C LEU A 78 5.93 13.37 2.96
N ASN A 79 5.03 14.16 2.40
CA ASN A 79 5.35 15.35 1.62
C ASN A 79 6.37 15.05 0.50
N ALA A 80 6.10 14.02 -0.29
CA ALA A 80 6.97 13.61 -1.38
C ALA A 80 6.53 14.24 -2.71
N VAL A 81 7.46 14.46 -3.61
CA VAL A 81 7.14 14.85 -4.98
C VAL A 81 6.62 13.65 -5.77
N ASN A 82 7.23 12.48 -5.57
CA ASN A 82 6.80 11.23 -6.18
C ASN A 82 6.78 10.14 -5.12
N ARG A 83 5.66 10.04 -4.41
CA ARG A 83 5.53 9.12 -3.27
C ARG A 83 5.68 7.65 -3.66
N LYS A 84 5.20 7.30 -4.84
CA LYS A 84 5.29 5.91 -5.32
C LYS A 84 6.74 5.51 -5.57
N PHE A 85 7.48 6.36 -6.27
CA PHE A 85 8.89 6.12 -6.60
C PHE A 85 9.75 6.07 -5.33
N ASP A 86 9.53 7.02 -4.42
CA ASP A 86 10.26 7.05 -3.14
C ASP A 86 10.00 5.79 -2.32
N MET A 87 8.73 5.37 -2.24
CA MET A 87 8.37 4.15 -1.51
C MET A 87 9.03 2.91 -2.14
N LEU A 88 9.00 2.81 -3.46
CA LEU A 88 9.59 1.69 -4.19
C LEU A 88 11.07 1.59 -3.89
N ASN A 89 11.80 2.71 -3.93
CA ASN A 89 13.23 2.73 -3.64
C ASN A 89 13.52 2.35 -2.19
N MET A 90 12.70 2.81 -1.26
CA MET A 90 12.87 2.46 0.15
C MET A 90 12.65 0.97 0.40
N LEU A 91 11.62 0.40 -0.24
CA LEU A 91 11.33 -1.03 -0.11
C LEU A 91 12.45 -1.87 -0.73
N ASP A 92 12.93 -1.51 -1.91
CA ASP A 92 14.05 -2.21 -2.55
C ASP A 92 15.28 -2.20 -1.67
N TYR A 93 15.62 -1.03 -1.11
CA TYR A 93 16.76 -0.90 -0.23
C TYR A 93 16.59 -1.76 1.04
N ALA A 94 15.42 -1.68 1.67
CA ALA A 94 15.18 -2.36 2.93
C ALA A 94 15.15 -3.88 2.74
N PHE A 95 14.48 -4.39 1.71
CA PHE A 95 14.52 -5.83 1.41
C PHE A 95 15.94 -6.27 1.07
N GLY A 96 16.69 -5.44 0.34
CA GLY A 96 18.07 -5.71 0.00
C GLY A 96 18.97 -5.90 1.22
N THR A 97 18.71 -5.19 2.34
CA THR A 97 19.48 -5.36 3.57
C THR A 97 19.27 -6.74 4.20
N TYR A 98 18.19 -7.43 3.85
CA TYR A 98 17.91 -8.81 4.26
C TYR A 98 18.31 -9.83 3.20
N GLY A 99 18.98 -9.40 2.13
CA GLY A 99 19.39 -10.28 1.06
C GLY A 99 18.26 -10.67 0.11
N ILE A 100 17.17 -9.94 0.11
CA ILE A 100 15.99 -10.21 -0.73
C ILE A 100 15.99 -9.26 -1.92
N GLU A 101 16.04 -9.83 -3.15
CA GLU A 101 15.84 -9.06 -4.36
C GLU A 101 14.38 -9.18 -4.78
N VAL A 102 13.72 -8.03 -5.00
CA VAL A 102 12.33 -7.98 -5.41
C VAL A 102 12.29 -7.40 -6.83
N GLU A 103 11.82 -8.22 -7.77
CA GLU A 103 11.62 -7.76 -9.14
C GLU A 103 10.24 -7.12 -9.25
N SER A 104 10.20 -5.80 -9.28
CA SER A 104 8.98 -5.08 -9.58
C SER A 104 8.90 -4.82 -11.09
N GLY A 105 7.70 -4.87 -11.63
CA GLY A 105 7.47 -4.52 -13.03
C GLY A 105 7.57 -3.01 -13.29
N TYR A 106 8.03 -2.27 -12.31
CA TYR A 106 8.10 -0.81 -12.35
C TYR A 106 9.56 -0.39 -12.52
N GLU A 107 9.91 -0.05 -13.73
CA GLU A 107 11.23 0.50 -14.05
C GLU A 107 11.08 1.90 -14.66
#